data_9a7b9ea21db5c419a3f603c97f6c0421
#
_entry.id   9a7b9ea21db5c419a3f603c97f6c0421
#
_cell.length_a   1.000
_cell.length_b   1.000
_cell.length_c   1.000
_cell.angle_alpha   90.00
_cell.angle_beta   90.00
_cell.angle_gamma   90.00
#
_symmetry.space_group_name_H-M   'P 1'
#
loop_
_entity.id
_entity.type
_entity.pdbx_description
1 polymer ?
#
loop_
_entity_poly.entity_id
_entity_poly.type
_entity_poly.pdbx_seq_one_letter_code
_entity_poly.pdbx_strand_id
1 'polypeptide(L)'
;MSKTHKLVIFDTETNGFRGSSVLSVSISIIDAVIDNKLNLESFLKVVDFNRFYYPVEFEYDAGAYEAHKLDKERIDKLRKEHKGPPYPEYFLQDEQIANVFKDKEALFIAHNIAYDRDLIRIPLKKTFCTMLSNAKVLKIPGPYKNTFKNPKLIETAQYYKVIKDEQEGVFHESKYDTELCALIVWRMLKSKNIELLTALGYTEEEIFKATQY
;
A
#
# COMPACT_ATOMS: atom_id res chain seq x y z
N MET A 1 25.45 2.63 -13.42
CA MET A 1 25.25 3.31 -12.10
C MET A 1 23.91 2.90 -11.57
N SER A 2 23.80 2.66 -10.26
CA SER A 2 22.54 2.33 -9.62
C SER A 2 21.65 3.57 -9.48
N LYS A 3 20.33 3.38 -9.53
CA LYS A 3 19.32 4.44 -9.32
C LYS A 3 18.59 4.19 -8.00
N THR A 4 18.35 5.25 -7.23
CA THR A 4 17.52 5.20 -6.02
C THR A 4 16.12 5.66 -6.36
N HIS A 5 15.12 4.87 -6.00
CA HIS A 5 13.70 5.16 -6.17
C HIS A 5 13.03 5.30 -4.81
N LYS A 6 12.31 6.40 -4.59
CA LYS A 6 11.48 6.59 -3.40
C LYS A 6 10.13 5.95 -3.62
N LEU A 7 9.80 4.96 -2.81
CA LEU A 7 8.50 4.30 -2.78
C LEU A 7 7.73 4.74 -1.54
N VAL A 8 6.47 5.08 -1.69
CA VAL A 8 5.53 5.37 -0.60
C VAL A 8 4.47 4.28 -0.65
N ILE A 9 4.61 3.28 0.21
CA ILE A 9 3.68 2.16 0.31
C ILE A 9 2.73 2.46 1.45
N PHE A 10 1.42 2.37 1.23
CA PHE A 10 0.44 2.79 2.21
C PHE A 10 -0.86 1.98 2.11
N ASP A 11 -1.63 2.06 3.18
CA ASP A 11 -2.96 1.49 3.31
C ASP A 11 -3.81 2.36 4.24
N THR A 12 -5.13 2.38 4.02
CA THR A 12 -6.08 3.16 4.81
C THR A 12 -7.29 2.34 5.26
N GLU A 13 -7.72 2.56 6.52
CA GLU A 13 -9.02 2.08 6.99
C GLU A 13 -9.99 3.25 7.14
N THR A 14 -11.27 2.99 6.90
CA THR A 14 -12.30 4.03 6.84
C THR A 14 -13.59 3.60 7.52
N ASN A 15 -14.44 4.56 7.90
CA ASN A 15 -15.76 4.23 8.45
C ASN A 15 -16.82 3.83 7.40
N GLY A 16 -16.44 3.68 6.13
CA GLY A 16 -17.36 3.28 5.05
C GLY A 16 -16.76 3.45 3.66
N PHE A 17 -17.61 3.59 2.66
CA PHE A 17 -17.23 3.77 1.27
C PHE A 17 -17.08 5.27 0.88
N ARG A 18 -17.64 5.67 -0.26
CA ARG A 18 -17.50 7.03 -0.80
C ARG A 18 -17.97 8.09 0.19
N GLY A 19 -17.14 9.13 0.39
CA GLY A 19 -17.42 10.22 1.32
C GLY A 19 -17.07 9.94 2.78
N SER A 20 -16.63 8.73 3.08
CA SER A 20 -16.22 8.32 4.42
C SER A 20 -14.95 9.04 4.92
N SER A 21 -14.71 8.94 6.22
CA SER A 21 -13.52 9.46 6.87
C SER A 21 -12.44 8.39 6.94
N VAL A 22 -11.18 8.79 6.77
CA VAL A 22 -10.03 7.93 7.08
C VAL A 22 -9.92 7.78 8.59
N LEU A 23 -9.94 6.55 9.08
CA LEU A 23 -9.80 6.19 10.50
C LEU A 23 -8.37 5.79 10.85
N SER A 24 -7.66 5.17 9.93
CA SER A 24 -6.23 4.92 10.07
C SER A 24 -5.51 5.09 8.75
N VAL A 25 -4.26 5.48 8.84
CA VAL A 25 -3.31 5.45 7.73
C VAL A 25 -2.00 4.86 8.20
N SER A 26 -1.51 3.88 7.48
CA SER A 26 -0.14 3.40 7.61
C SER A 26 0.64 3.72 6.34
N ILE A 27 1.88 4.17 6.50
CA ILE A 27 2.76 4.53 5.40
C ILE A 27 4.16 3.99 5.70
N SER A 28 4.75 3.29 4.74
CA SER A 28 6.18 2.96 4.73
C SER A 28 6.85 3.70 3.58
N ILE A 29 7.79 4.59 3.90
CA ILE A 29 8.65 5.25 2.91
C ILE A 29 9.92 4.42 2.77
N ILE A 30 10.20 3.98 1.54
CA ILE A 30 11.26 3.03 1.24
C ILE A 30 12.15 3.60 0.14
N ASP A 31 13.46 3.55 0.34
CA ASP A 31 14.45 3.77 -0.69
C ASP A 31 14.83 2.42 -1.31
N ALA A 32 14.49 2.24 -2.58
CA ALA A 32 14.83 1.06 -3.37
C ALA A 32 15.98 1.41 -4.32
N VAL A 33 17.13 0.74 -4.18
CA VAL A 33 18.29 0.92 -5.05
C VAL A 33 18.32 -0.21 -6.07
N ILE A 34 18.34 0.16 -7.35
CA ILE A 34 18.30 -0.77 -8.48
C ILE A 34 19.53 -0.52 -9.38
N ASP A 35 20.29 -1.57 -9.68
CA ASP A 35 21.47 -1.50 -10.52
C ASP A 35 21.13 -1.37 -12.02
N ASN A 36 22.15 -1.21 -12.87
CA ASN A 36 21.99 -1.10 -14.32
C ASN A 36 21.56 -2.41 -15.03
N LYS A 37 21.55 -3.54 -14.30
CA LYS A 37 21.00 -4.82 -14.74
C LYS A 37 19.60 -5.10 -14.17
N LEU A 38 19.01 -4.08 -13.58
CA LEU A 38 17.70 -4.11 -12.91
C LEU A 38 17.63 -5.11 -11.74
N ASN A 39 18.76 -5.36 -11.07
CA ASN A 39 18.74 -6.10 -9.81
C ASN A 39 18.50 -5.15 -8.64
N LEU A 40 17.66 -5.57 -7.71
CA LEU A 40 17.44 -4.86 -6.46
C LEU A 40 18.66 -5.05 -5.54
N GLU A 41 19.42 -3.97 -5.31
CA GLU A 41 20.58 -3.95 -4.41
C GLU A 41 20.18 -3.68 -2.96
N SER A 42 19.23 -2.74 -2.76
CA SER A 42 18.77 -2.33 -1.43
C SER A 42 17.27 -2.02 -1.44
N PHE A 43 16.61 -2.29 -0.31
CA PHE A 43 15.20 -1.99 -0.07
C PHE A 43 15.07 -1.57 1.40
N LEU A 44 15.30 -0.29 1.68
CA LEU A 44 15.44 0.23 3.03
C LEU A 44 14.24 1.07 3.42
N LYS A 45 13.51 0.66 4.46
CA LYS A 45 12.48 1.50 5.08
C LYS A 45 13.16 2.64 5.84
N VAL A 46 12.95 3.88 5.39
CA VAL A 46 13.57 5.09 5.96
C VAL A 46 12.68 5.82 6.94
N VAL A 47 11.36 5.77 6.70
CA VAL A 47 10.35 6.36 7.60
C VAL A 47 9.11 5.47 7.57
N ASP A 48 8.40 5.40 8.68
CA ASP A 48 7.05 4.85 8.73
C ASP A 48 6.11 5.72 9.57
N PHE A 49 4.85 5.68 9.21
CA PHE A 49 3.76 6.29 9.96
C PHE A 49 2.70 5.22 10.22
N ASN A 50 2.11 5.28 11.42
CA ASN A 50 0.91 4.52 11.76
C ASN A 50 0.05 5.43 12.63
N ARG A 51 -1.00 6.00 12.06
CA ARG A 51 -1.82 7.03 12.69
C ARG A 51 -3.29 6.69 12.63
N PHE A 52 -4.00 7.08 13.69
CA PHE A 52 -5.43 6.82 13.87
C PHE A 52 -6.16 8.15 14.05
N TYR A 53 -7.30 8.29 13.40
CA TYR A 53 -8.07 9.53 13.35
C TYR A 53 -9.51 9.27 13.72
N TYR A 54 -10.19 10.31 14.23
CA TYR A 54 -11.62 10.25 14.41
C TYR A 54 -12.35 10.52 13.09
N PRO A 55 -13.50 9.86 12.86
CA PRO A 55 -14.35 10.21 11.75
C PRO A 55 -14.99 11.59 11.99
N VAL A 56 -15.26 12.32 10.91
CA VAL A 56 -16.01 13.58 10.98
C VAL A 56 -17.45 13.31 11.39
N GLU A 57 -18.03 12.21 10.88
CA GLU A 57 -19.36 11.72 11.23
C GLU A 57 -19.20 10.31 11.81
N PHE A 58 -19.85 10.08 12.97
CA PHE A 58 -19.74 8.79 13.69
C PHE A 58 -20.68 7.70 13.15
N GLU A 59 -21.10 7.80 11.90
CA GLU A 59 -21.80 6.74 11.21
C GLU A 59 -20.78 5.77 10.60
N TYR A 60 -20.99 4.49 10.85
CA TYR A 60 -20.14 3.42 10.36
C TYR A 60 -20.94 2.51 9.43
N ASP A 61 -20.38 2.20 8.28
CA ASP A 61 -20.80 1.04 7.52
C ASP A 61 -20.48 -0.25 8.30
N ALA A 62 -21.47 -1.12 8.43
CA ALA A 62 -21.33 -2.33 9.23
C ALA A 62 -20.22 -3.24 8.71
N GLY A 63 -20.02 -3.32 7.39
CA GLY A 63 -18.97 -4.11 6.78
C GLY A 63 -17.57 -3.55 7.06
N ALA A 64 -17.42 -2.21 7.02
CA ALA A 64 -16.18 -1.55 7.36
C ALA A 64 -15.82 -1.80 8.83
N TYR A 65 -16.76 -1.56 9.75
CA TYR A 65 -16.52 -1.83 11.17
C TYR A 65 -16.17 -3.31 11.45
N GLU A 66 -16.91 -4.24 10.85
CA GLU A 66 -16.61 -5.68 11.01
C GLU A 66 -15.20 -6.04 10.53
N ALA A 67 -14.69 -5.35 9.50
CA ALA A 67 -13.36 -5.61 8.96
C ALA A 67 -12.23 -5.19 9.94
N HIS A 68 -12.24 -3.94 10.42
CA HIS A 68 -11.09 -3.37 11.16
C HIS A 68 -11.36 -3.08 12.65
N LYS A 69 -12.62 -3.09 13.12
CA LYS A 69 -13.04 -2.85 14.51
C LYS A 69 -12.55 -1.52 15.12
N LEU A 70 -12.35 -0.49 14.28
CA LEU A 70 -11.91 0.84 14.72
C LEU A 70 -13.10 1.71 15.10
N ASP A 71 -13.61 1.53 16.30
CA ASP A 71 -14.54 2.47 16.92
C ASP A 71 -13.78 3.58 17.69
N LYS A 72 -14.55 4.51 18.28
CA LYS A 72 -13.97 5.63 19.02
C LYS A 72 -13.09 5.14 20.19
N GLU A 73 -13.53 4.15 20.93
CA GLU A 73 -12.80 3.63 22.10
C GLU A 73 -11.47 2.99 21.69
N ARG A 74 -11.48 2.21 20.62
CA ARG A 74 -10.29 1.60 20.05
C ARG A 74 -9.32 2.67 19.53
N ILE A 75 -9.82 3.68 18.83
CA ILE A 75 -9.02 4.82 18.33
C ILE A 75 -8.40 5.57 19.51
N ASP A 76 -9.17 5.89 20.58
CA ASP A 76 -8.67 6.55 21.79
C ASP A 76 -7.51 5.78 22.42
N LYS A 77 -7.63 4.45 22.50
CA LYS A 77 -6.59 3.58 23.01
C LYS A 77 -5.33 3.63 22.14
N LEU A 78 -5.48 3.43 20.84
CA LEU A 78 -4.35 3.41 19.90
C LEU A 78 -3.64 4.76 19.84
N ARG A 79 -4.37 5.88 19.93
CA ARG A 79 -3.79 7.22 19.98
C ARG A 79 -3.01 7.45 21.30
N LYS A 80 -3.48 6.93 22.44
CA LYS A 80 -2.75 6.99 23.72
C LYS A 80 -1.48 6.13 23.73
N GLU A 81 -1.49 5.01 23.02
CA GLU A 81 -0.33 4.11 22.88
C GLU A 81 0.72 4.64 21.91
N HIS A 82 0.41 5.68 21.13
CA HIS A 82 1.33 6.28 20.17
C HIS A 82 2.54 6.91 20.88
N LYS A 83 3.74 6.44 20.51
CA LYS A 83 5.02 6.90 21.13
C LYS A 83 5.71 8.03 20.36
N GLY A 84 5.16 8.44 19.22
CA GLY A 84 5.70 9.52 18.39
C GLY A 84 5.21 10.92 18.81
N PRO A 85 5.58 11.97 18.08
CA PRO A 85 5.03 13.30 18.27
C PRO A 85 3.50 13.30 18.14
N PRO A 86 2.80 14.17 18.87
CA PRO A 86 1.35 14.29 18.73
C PRO A 86 0.96 14.70 17.30
N TYR A 87 -0.17 14.24 16.84
CA TYR A 87 -0.70 14.54 15.51
C TYR A 87 -2.20 14.90 15.61
N PRO A 88 -2.78 15.55 14.60
CA PRO A 88 -4.18 16.01 14.62
C PRO A 88 -5.19 14.89 14.85
N GLU A 89 -6.38 15.27 15.30
CA GLU A 89 -7.48 14.34 15.53
C GLU A 89 -8.11 13.84 14.23
N TYR A 90 -8.08 14.66 13.18
CA TYR A 90 -8.71 14.37 11.89
C TYR A 90 -7.67 14.26 10.79
N PHE A 91 -7.83 13.27 9.92
CA PHE A 91 -6.90 12.97 8.83
C PHE A 91 -6.60 14.18 7.94
N LEU A 92 -7.64 14.93 7.55
CA LEU A 92 -7.48 16.08 6.65
C LEU A 92 -6.72 17.27 7.26
N GLN A 93 -6.50 17.26 8.58
CA GLN A 93 -5.70 18.27 9.30
C GLN A 93 -4.24 17.87 9.44
N ASP A 94 -3.87 16.64 9.05
CA ASP A 94 -2.51 16.13 9.22
C ASP A 94 -1.62 16.58 8.06
N GLU A 95 -1.01 17.76 8.23
CA GLU A 95 -0.11 18.32 7.22
C GLU A 95 1.14 17.46 6.98
N GLN A 96 1.61 16.73 7.97
CA GLN A 96 2.78 15.86 7.80
C GLN A 96 2.46 14.72 6.85
N ILE A 97 1.32 14.07 7.03
CA ILE A 97 0.84 13.02 6.11
C ILE A 97 0.49 13.62 4.74
N ALA A 98 -0.17 14.78 4.71
CA ALA A 98 -0.45 15.47 3.46
C ALA A 98 0.82 15.81 2.66
N ASN A 99 1.91 16.20 3.33
CA ASN A 99 3.19 16.48 2.68
C ASN A 99 3.85 15.22 2.10
N VAL A 100 3.70 14.05 2.74
CA VAL A 100 4.13 12.78 2.15
C VAL A 100 3.40 12.54 0.82
N PHE A 101 2.08 12.71 0.78
CA PHE A 101 1.29 12.47 -0.44
C PHE A 101 1.48 13.53 -1.54
N LYS A 102 2.04 14.70 -1.21
CA LYS A 102 2.41 15.74 -2.19
C LYS A 102 3.77 15.53 -2.85
N ASP A 103 4.56 14.53 -2.44
CA ASP A 103 5.88 14.26 -3.02
C ASP A 103 5.74 13.85 -4.50
N LYS A 104 6.29 14.66 -5.39
CA LYS A 104 6.18 14.46 -6.85
C LYS A 104 7.16 13.42 -7.38
N GLU A 105 8.18 13.08 -6.63
CA GLU A 105 9.22 12.12 -7.05
C GLU A 105 8.91 10.70 -6.60
N ALA A 106 8.08 10.54 -5.57
CA ALA A 106 7.70 9.25 -5.04
C ALA A 106 6.78 8.47 -5.99
N LEU A 107 6.94 7.15 -6.03
CA LEU A 107 5.96 6.21 -6.55
C LEU A 107 5.06 5.76 -5.40
N PHE A 108 3.77 6.10 -5.46
CA PHE A 108 2.76 5.71 -4.48
C PHE A 108 2.21 4.33 -4.80
N ILE A 109 2.23 3.44 -3.83
CA ILE A 109 1.87 2.04 -4.01
C ILE A 109 0.87 1.61 -2.93
N ALA A 110 -0.24 0.99 -3.34
CA ALA A 110 -1.18 0.34 -2.44
C ALA A 110 -1.78 -0.92 -3.09
N HIS A 111 -2.42 -1.75 -2.27
CA HIS A 111 -3.20 -2.87 -2.79
C HIS A 111 -4.65 -2.42 -2.96
N ASN A 112 -5.09 -2.17 -4.21
CA ASN A 112 -6.33 -1.47 -4.57
C ASN A 112 -6.28 0.06 -4.43
N ILE A 113 -5.19 0.66 -4.85
CA ILE A 113 -4.89 2.10 -4.72
C ILE A 113 -6.01 3.05 -5.17
N ALA A 114 -6.91 2.62 -6.04
CA ALA A 114 -8.04 3.44 -6.48
C ALA A 114 -8.97 3.81 -5.33
N TYR A 115 -9.16 2.90 -4.37
CA TYR A 115 -9.94 3.14 -3.17
C TYR A 115 -9.27 4.18 -2.27
N ASP A 116 -8.01 3.95 -1.90
CA ASP A 116 -7.25 4.82 -1.00
C ASP A 116 -7.06 6.23 -1.57
N ARG A 117 -6.78 6.32 -2.87
CA ARG A 117 -6.58 7.60 -3.56
C ARG A 117 -7.80 8.52 -3.44
N ASP A 118 -9.00 7.98 -3.57
CA ASP A 118 -10.23 8.76 -3.49
C ASP A 118 -10.46 9.33 -2.08
N LEU A 119 -9.94 8.66 -1.05
CA LEU A 119 -10.04 9.06 0.36
C LEU A 119 -8.98 10.10 0.77
N ILE A 120 -7.77 9.97 0.23
CA ILE A 120 -6.66 10.90 0.52
C ILE A 120 -6.96 12.32 0.03
N ARG A 121 -7.73 12.49 -1.04
CA ARG A 121 -8.12 13.77 -1.65
C ARG A 121 -6.93 14.64 -2.09
N ILE A 122 -5.75 14.05 -2.24
CA ILE A 122 -4.53 14.68 -2.78
C ILE A 122 -4.18 13.97 -4.08
N PRO A 123 -3.99 14.69 -5.20
CA PRO A 123 -3.60 14.09 -6.46
C PRO A 123 -2.22 13.44 -6.37
N LEU A 124 -2.16 12.12 -6.48
CA LEU A 124 -0.90 11.35 -6.52
C LEU A 124 -0.35 11.36 -7.95
N LYS A 125 0.91 11.81 -8.13
CA LYS A 125 1.49 12.01 -9.47
C LYS A 125 1.86 10.70 -10.16
N LYS A 126 2.44 9.75 -9.44
CA LYS A 126 2.84 8.44 -9.93
C LYS A 126 2.25 7.39 -9.01
N THR A 127 1.51 6.45 -9.55
CA THR A 127 0.84 5.41 -8.76
C THR A 127 1.06 4.03 -9.32
N PHE A 128 1.08 3.03 -8.45
CA PHE A 128 1.13 1.62 -8.81
C PHE A 128 0.17 0.81 -7.94
N CYS A 129 -0.60 -0.06 -8.56
CA CYS A 129 -1.58 -0.93 -7.89
C CYS A 129 -1.10 -2.37 -7.88
N THR A 130 -0.70 -2.88 -6.72
CA THR A 130 -0.25 -4.28 -6.60
C THR A 130 -1.38 -5.27 -6.91
N MET A 131 -2.64 -4.95 -6.61
CA MET A 131 -3.80 -5.78 -6.93
C MET A 131 -3.96 -5.96 -8.45
N LEU A 132 -4.01 -4.86 -9.20
CA LEU A 132 -4.25 -4.91 -10.64
C LEU A 132 -3.09 -5.56 -11.40
N SER A 133 -1.85 -5.23 -11.01
CA SER A 133 -0.66 -5.85 -11.60
C SER A 133 -0.62 -7.35 -11.38
N ASN A 134 -1.09 -7.82 -10.24
CA ASN A 134 -1.08 -9.24 -9.91
C ASN A 134 -2.29 -10.03 -10.41
N ALA A 135 -3.37 -9.39 -10.86
CA ALA A 135 -4.53 -10.10 -11.40
C ALA A 135 -4.17 -10.98 -12.61
N LYS A 136 -3.30 -10.48 -13.51
CA LYS A 136 -2.82 -11.24 -14.68
C LYS A 136 -1.74 -12.28 -14.34
N VAL A 137 -1.06 -12.11 -13.20
CA VAL A 137 -0.01 -13.02 -12.72
C VAL A 137 -0.63 -14.22 -12.03
N LEU A 138 -1.53 -13.98 -11.06
CA LEU A 138 -2.18 -15.00 -10.27
C LEU A 138 -3.26 -15.78 -11.06
N LYS A 139 -3.94 -15.12 -11.99
CA LYS A 139 -4.99 -15.70 -12.84
C LYS A 139 -6.06 -16.46 -12.06
N ILE A 140 -6.45 -15.95 -10.89
CA ILE A 140 -7.49 -16.58 -10.07
C ILE A 140 -8.81 -16.50 -10.84
N PRO A 141 -9.54 -17.63 -11.03
CA PRO A 141 -10.77 -17.62 -11.77
C PRO A 141 -11.78 -16.60 -11.24
N GLY A 142 -12.33 -15.81 -12.15
CA GLY A 142 -13.39 -14.85 -11.85
C GLY A 142 -14.78 -15.47 -11.91
N PRO A 143 -15.83 -14.70 -11.60
CA PRO A 143 -17.20 -15.18 -11.60
C PRO A 143 -17.74 -15.51 -13.00
N TYR A 144 -17.12 -14.99 -14.05
CA TYR A 144 -17.53 -15.23 -15.43
C TYR A 144 -16.50 -16.08 -16.16
N LYS A 145 -16.97 -16.86 -17.15
CA LYS A 145 -16.10 -17.70 -17.99
C LYS A 145 -14.99 -16.88 -18.63
N ASN A 146 -13.76 -17.36 -18.55
CA ASN A 146 -12.55 -16.73 -19.10
C ASN A 146 -12.18 -15.35 -18.48
N THR A 147 -12.67 -15.04 -17.27
CA THR A 147 -12.25 -13.85 -16.53
C THR A 147 -11.39 -14.22 -15.32
N PHE A 148 -10.55 -13.29 -14.90
CA PHE A 148 -9.81 -13.38 -13.65
C PHE A 148 -10.36 -12.34 -12.67
N LYS A 149 -10.49 -12.73 -11.39
CA LYS A 149 -10.82 -11.76 -10.34
C LYS A 149 -9.57 -10.98 -9.91
N ASN A 150 -9.79 -9.81 -9.35
CA ASN A 150 -8.74 -9.10 -8.62
C ASN A 150 -8.36 -9.91 -7.37
N PRO A 151 -7.07 -10.21 -7.16
CA PRO A 151 -6.62 -10.94 -5.98
C PRO A 151 -6.78 -10.09 -4.71
N LYS A 152 -7.11 -10.72 -3.59
CA LYS A 152 -6.99 -10.12 -2.27
C LYS A 152 -5.51 -9.95 -1.91
N LEU A 153 -5.20 -9.07 -0.96
CA LEU A 153 -3.84 -8.87 -0.45
C LEU A 153 -3.24 -10.19 0.06
N ILE A 154 -4.03 -10.96 0.83
CA ILE A 154 -3.62 -12.29 1.33
C ILE A 154 -3.27 -13.27 0.20
N GLU A 155 -4.09 -13.35 -0.85
CA GLU A 155 -3.86 -14.25 -1.99
C GLU A 155 -2.56 -13.88 -2.73
N THR A 156 -2.30 -12.58 -2.85
CA THR A 156 -1.06 -12.07 -3.45
C THR A 156 0.15 -12.38 -2.57
N ALA A 157 0.02 -12.21 -1.25
CA ALA A 157 1.08 -12.50 -0.29
C ALA A 157 1.44 -13.99 -0.25
N GLN A 158 0.45 -14.88 -0.31
CA GLN A 158 0.64 -16.33 -0.42
C GLN A 158 1.38 -16.68 -1.71
N TYR A 159 0.96 -16.13 -2.85
CA TYR A 159 1.63 -16.35 -4.14
C TYR A 159 3.13 -16.01 -4.07
N TYR A 160 3.47 -14.86 -3.49
CA TYR A 160 4.87 -14.44 -3.33
C TYR A 160 5.59 -15.10 -2.15
N LYS A 161 4.92 -15.98 -1.38
CA LYS A 161 5.48 -16.68 -0.21
C LYS A 161 6.06 -15.73 0.82
N VAL A 162 5.37 -14.61 1.07
CA VAL A 162 5.75 -13.63 2.10
C VAL A 162 5.00 -13.82 3.41
N ILE A 163 4.00 -14.69 3.42
CA ILE A 163 3.30 -15.19 4.62
C ILE A 163 3.19 -16.71 4.59
N LYS A 164 2.98 -17.30 5.77
CA LYS A 164 2.60 -18.71 5.92
C LYS A 164 1.07 -18.81 5.97
N ASP A 165 0.52 -19.95 5.55
CA ASP A 165 -0.92 -20.18 5.37
C ASP A 165 -1.79 -20.01 6.62
N GLU A 166 -1.19 -19.95 7.82
CA GLU A 166 -1.89 -19.97 9.11
C GLU A 166 -2.06 -18.59 9.78
N GLN A 167 -1.69 -17.49 9.16
CA GLN A 167 -1.84 -16.15 9.74
C GLN A 167 -3.19 -15.49 9.40
N GLU A 168 -4.30 -16.22 9.58
CA GLU A 168 -5.63 -15.63 9.58
C GLU A 168 -5.86 -14.93 10.92
N GLY A 169 -6.06 -13.61 10.94
CA GLY A 169 -6.49 -12.90 12.15
C GLY A 169 -5.89 -11.52 12.39
N VAL A 170 -4.92 -11.11 11.59
CA VAL A 170 -4.27 -9.78 11.72
C VAL A 170 -4.59 -8.87 10.55
N PHE A 171 -5.37 -9.36 9.55
CA PHE A 171 -5.78 -8.59 8.38
C PHE A 171 -6.73 -7.46 8.76
N HIS A 172 -6.74 -6.40 7.95
CA HIS A 172 -7.49 -5.17 8.18
C HIS A 172 -6.97 -4.33 9.34
N GLU A 173 -5.68 -4.42 9.64
CA GLU A 173 -4.94 -3.36 10.33
C GLU A 173 -4.04 -2.68 9.29
N SER A 174 -4.25 -1.41 9.01
CA SER A 174 -3.54 -0.68 7.94
C SER A 174 -2.00 -0.83 8.01
N LYS A 175 -1.45 -0.97 9.22
CA LYS A 175 -0.02 -1.22 9.41
C LYS A 175 0.41 -2.57 8.87
N TYR A 176 -0.31 -3.63 9.23
CA TYR A 176 0.02 -4.99 8.76
C TYR A 176 -0.14 -5.09 7.24
N ASP A 177 -1.22 -4.53 6.71
CA ASP A 177 -1.50 -4.56 5.28
C ASP A 177 -0.46 -3.75 4.48
N THR A 178 0.00 -2.60 5.02
CA THR A 178 1.12 -1.83 4.45
C THR A 178 2.43 -2.63 4.45
N GLU A 179 2.78 -3.29 5.56
CA GLU A 179 4.00 -4.10 5.68
C GLU A 179 3.95 -5.30 4.71
N LEU A 180 2.80 -5.94 4.59
CA LEU A 180 2.59 -7.05 3.67
C LEU A 180 2.69 -6.59 2.20
N CYS A 181 2.09 -5.45 1.86
CA CYS A 181 2.21 -4.84 0.56
C CYS A 181 3.69 -4.51 0.23
N ALA A 182 4.46 -4.02 1.21
CA ALA A 182 5.90 -3.75 1.04
C ALA A 182 6.70 -5.02 0.73
N LEU A 183 6.40 -6.13 1.40
CA LEU A 183 7.03 -7.43 1.12
C LEU A 183 6.68 -7.95 -0.28
N ILE A 184 5.43 -7.77 -0.72
CA ILE A 184 5.02 -8.09 -2.10
C ILE A 184 5.81 -7.25 -3.10
N VAL A 185 5.91 -5.94 -2.91
CA VAL A 185 6.69 -5.03 -3.77
C VAL A 185 8.15 -5.44 -3.82
N TRP A 186 8.75 -5.77 -2.68
CA TRP A 186 10.12 -6.29 -2.63
C TRP A 186 10.29 -7.56 -3.49
N ARG A 187 9.36 -8.51 -3.41
CA ARG A 187 9.37 -9.73 -4.25
C ARG A 187 9.21 -9.38 -5.73
N MET A 188 8.31 -8.47 -6.07
CA MET A 188 8.10 -8.00 -7.45
C MET A 188 9.38 -7.38 -8.02
N LEU A 189 10.09 -6.56 -7.26
CA LEU A 189 11.39 -6.01 -7.68
C LEU A 189 12.45 -7.09 -7.83
N LYS A 190 12.54 -8.04 -6.90
CA LYS A 190 13.46 -9.18 -6.99
C LYS A 190 13.21 -10.07 -8.21
N SER A 191 11.96 -10.20 -8.65
CA SER A 191 11.59 -10.95 -9.84
C SER A 191 11.59 -10.11 -11.13
N LYS A 192 12.05 -8.86 -11.07
CA LYS A 192 12.08 -7.91 -12.20
C LYS A 192 10.69 -7.75 -12.84
N ASN A 193 9.65 -7.55 -12.02
CA ASN A 193 8.29 -7.36 -12.50
C ASN A 193 8.21 -6.17 -13.48
N ILE A 194 7.81 -6.44 -14.71
CA ILE A 194 7.83 -5.49 -15.83
C ILE A 194 6.97 -4.27 -15.54
N GLU A 195 5.74 -4.44 -15.06
CA GLU A 195 4.82 -3.33 -14.81
C GLU A 195 5.34 -2.41 -13.71
N LEU A 196 5.94 -2.97 -12.65
CA LEU A 196 6.54 -2.18 -11.57
C LEU A 196 7.80 -1.43 -12.04
N LEU A 197 8.68 -2.07 -12.80
CA LEU A 197 9.86 -1.42 -13.38
C LEU A 197 9.46 -0.29 -14.34
N THR A 198 8.43 -0.49 -15.16
CA THR A 198 7.87 0.56 -16.03
C THR A 198 7.33 1.73 -15.20
N ALA A 199 6.63 1.47 -14.10
CA ALA A 199 6.13 2.50 -13.19
C ALA A 199 7.27 3.29 -12.51
N LEU A 200 8.43 2.68 -12.32
CA LEU A 200 9.66 3.31 -11.84
C LEU A 200 10.39 4.13 -12.93
N GLY A 201 9.92 4.08 -14.17
CA GLY A 201 10.45 4.86 -15.30
C GLY A 201 11.53 4.15 -16.10
N TYR A 202 11.67 2.84 -16.00
CA TYR A 202 12.51 2.07 -16.91
C TYR A 202 11.81 1.83 -18.24
N THR A 203 12.56 1.92 -19.34
CA THR A 203 12.05 1.67 -20.69
C THR A 203 11.90 0.18 -20.98
N GLU A 204 11.05 -0.17 -21.94
CA GLU A 204 10.91 -1.55 -22.39
C GLU A 204 12.24 -2.14 -22.86
N GLU A 205 13.10 -1.33 -23.52
CA GLU A 205 14.41 -1.76 -23.98
C GLU A 205 15.36 -2.10 -22.81
N GLU A 206 15.38 -1.27 -21.76
CA GLU A 206 16.16 -1.53 -20.52
C GLU A 206 15.70 -2.82 -19.86
N ILE A 207 14.38 -2.99 -19.73
CA ILE A 207 13.76 -4.17 -19.09
C ILE A 207 14.06 -5.43 -19.93
N PHE A 208 13.88 -5.37 -21.24
CA PHE A 208 14.15 -6.49 -22.14
C PHE A 208 15.61 -6.96 -22.02
N LYS A 209 16.57 -6.02 -22.10
CA LYS A 209 18.00 -6.34 -21.96
C LYS A 209 18.34 -7.02 -20.63
N ALA A 210 17.70 -6.55 -19.54
CA ALA A 210 17.96 -7.08 -18.18
C ALA A 210 17.31 -8.44 -17.88
N THR A 211 16.30 -8.84 -18.68
CA THR A 211 15.58 -10.12 -18.51
C THR A 211 16.08 -11.24 -19.40
N GLN A 212 17.02 -10.97 -20.32
CA GLN A 212 17.63 -11.96 -21.22
C GLN A 212 18.79 -12.73 -20.58
N TYR A 213 19.22 -12.37 -19.37
CA TYR A 213 20.32 -12.95 -18.61
C TYR A 213 19.82 -13.47 -17.25
#